data_e564e2aaf231bb48e25ef3c941be5607
#
_entry.id   e564e2aaf231bb48e25ef3c941be5607
#
_cell.length_a   1.000
_cell.length_b   1.000
_cell.length_c   1.000
_cell.angle_alpha   90.00
_cell.angle_beta   90.00
_cell.angle_gamma   90.00
#
_symmetry.space_group_name_H-M   'P 1'
#
loop_
_entity.id
_entity.type
_entity.pdbx_description
1 polymer ?
#
loop_
_entity_poly.entity_id
_entity_poly.type
_entity_poly.pdbx_seq_one_letter_code
_entity_poly.pdbx_strand_id
1 'polypeptide(L)'
;MTRAESNIVLFSITLCWASSYLFVKNLPPDLSPFAYMTMTSGLAFIILAIVFFARLRDLKGRVLWRSAILAAIVCFNLVFERLGVSRIPASTASFVASLTIVFVPLFLLLLKQRPTKNNVLGIPFILAGLVLTSGVQRGAPLELGVLYMVAACIFMAIYVIVVDGFTKNDDPLLLGIGQMLWVAVIAYLLWLVEEPRTFFALTYTNEMLASIFLLAFFARAYAYIMLMYGQRYANPISVTVIASTEPVVTMVLALLIPDTFGQTESFTFAKLVGGVLIVIGAICAGTDFLDNADLLNRLRLGGKGEKGVAAS
;
A
#
# COMPACT_ATOMS: atom_id res chain seq x y z
N MET A 1 9.58 16.27 10.60
CA MET A 1 9.43 16.01 9.15
C MET A 1 8.43 16.99 8.58
N THR A 2 8.74 17.64 7.48
CA THR A 2 7.82 18.52 6.76
C THR A 2 6.84 17.69 5.92
N ARG A 3 5.74 18.30 5.43
CA ARG A 3 4.79 17.63 4.53
C ARG A 3 5.48 17.16 3.22
N ALA A 4 6.43 17.95 2.70
CA ALA A 4 7.20 17.59 1.51
C ALA A 4 8.09 16.36 1.75
N GLU A 5 8.82 16.31 2.86
CA GLU A 5 9.62 15.15 3.24
C GLU A 5 8.74 13.90 3.43
N SER A 6 7.55 14.03 4.03
CA SER A 6 6.60 12.94 4.15
C SER A 6 6.18 12.39 2.78
N ASN A 7 5.88 13.26 1.82
CA ASN A 7 5.50 12.85 0.47
C ASN A 7 6.65 12.13 -0.26
N ILE A 8 7.90 12.57 -0.08
CA ILE A 8 9.07 11.87 -0.64
C ILE A 8 9.23 10.48 -0.04
N VAL A 9 9.07 10.36 1.27
CA VAL A 9 9.11 9.07 1.96
C VAL A 9 8.00 8.15 1.46
N LEU A 10 6.76 8.64 1.36
CA LEU A 10 5.64 7.87 0.84
C LEU A 10 5.86 7.41 -0.63
N PHE A 11 6.45 8.27 -1.46
CA PHE A 11 6.81 7.88 -2.82
C PHE A 11 7.90 6.81 -2.86
N SER A 12 8.90 6.87 -1.98
CA SER A 12 9.92 5.81 -1.89
C SER A 12 9.34 4.45 -1.50
N ILE A 13 8.30 4.45 -0.65
CA ILE A 13 7.55 3.24 -0.28
C ILE A 13 6.82 2.68 -1.50
N THR A 14 6.21 3.55 -2.31
CA THR A 14 5.55 3.18 -3.55
C THR A 14 6.50 2.44 -4.50
N LEU A 15 7.76 2.91 -4.62
CA LEU A 15 8.80 2.21 -5.40
C LEU A 15 9.10 0.81 -4.83
N CYS A 16 9.19 0.69 -3.52
CA CYS A 16 9.44 -0.60 -2.86
C CYS A 16 8.30 -1.59 -3.07
N TRP A 17 7.05 -1.13 -2.95
CA TRP A 17 5.89 -2.00 -3.16
C TRP A 17 5.68 -2.32 -4.63
N ALA A 18 5.85 -1.37 -5.53
CA ALA A 18 5.80 -1.62 -6.97
C ALA A 18 6.78 -2.71 -7.41
N SER A 19 8.02 -2.69 -6.90
CA SER A 19 9.02 -3.72 -7.18
C SER A 19 8.67 -5.07 -6.52
N SER A 20 7.97 -5.05 -5.38
CA SER A 20 7.63 -6.27 -4.65
C SER A 20 6.74 -7.23 -5.45
N TYR A 21 5.85 -6.72 -6.30
CA TYR A 21 5.01 -7.58 -7.16
C TYR A 21 5.83 -8.48 -8.09
N LEU A 22 6.95 -7.96 -8.61
CA LEU A 22 7.87 -8.72 -9.46
C LEU A 22 8.59 -9.80 -8.65
N PHE A 23 9.11 -9.46 -7.47
CA PHE A 23 9.78 -10.44 -6.60
C PHE A 23 8.81 -11.51 -6.07
N VAL A 24 7.55 -11.17 -5.80
CA VAL A 24 6.52 -12.14 -5.42
C VAL A 24 6.22 -13.11 -6.56
N LYS A 25 6.26 -12.66 -7.82
CA LYS A 25 6.11 -13.51 -9.00
C LYS A 25 7.24 -14.53 -9.16
N ASN A 26 8.43 -14.19 -8.69
CA ASN A 26 9.60 -15.11 -8.72
C ASN A 26 9.55 -16.19 -7.63
N LEU A 27 8.56 -16.15 -6.74
CA LEU A 27 8.35 -17.21 -5.76
C LEU A 27 7.50 -18.33 -6.37
N PRO A 28 7.68 -19.59 -5.92
CA PRO A 28 6.85 -20.70 -6.36
C PRO A 28 5.36 -20.37 -6.23
N PRO A 29 4.54 -20.61 -7.28
CA PRO A 29 3.11 -20.26 -7.24
C PRO A 29 2.33 -20.98 -6.14
N ASP A 30 2.75 -22.17 -5.77
CA ASP A 30 2.21 -23.04 -4.72
C ASP A 30 2.77 -22.72 -3.34
N LEU A 31 3.74 -21.79 -3.23
CA LEU A 31 4.23 -21.35 -1.92
C LEU A 31 3.08 -20.76 -1.11
N SER A 32 2.81 -21.37 0.01
CA SER A 32 1.78 -20.95 0.96
C SER A 32 1.88 -19.46 1.34
N PRO A 33 0.76 -18.74 1.43
CA PRO A 33 0.75 -17.39 2.00
C PRO A 33 1.38 -17.32 3.39
N PHE A 34 1.17 -18.32 4.21
CA PHE A 34 1.71 -18.37 5.58
C PHE A 34 3.23 -18.56 5.59
N ALA A 35 3.76 -19.47 4.73
CA ALA A 35 5.19 -19.63 4.53
C ALA A 35 5.85 -18.33 4.04
N TYR A 36 5.25 -17.70 3.02
CA TYR A 36 5.69 -16.41 2.49
C TYR A 36 5.75 -15.32 3.56
N MET A 37 4.68 -15.16 4.35
CA MET A 37 4.60 -14.15 5.40
C MET A 37 5.60 -14.44 6.52
N THR A 38 5.76 -15.70 6.93
CA THR A 38 6.71 -16.11 7.97
C THR A 38 8.13 -15.76 7.55
N MET A 39 8.54 -16.11 6.34
CA MET A 39 9.90 -15.87 5.86
C MET A 39 10.16 -14.37 5.67
N THR A 40 9.26 -13.64 5.01
CA THR A 40 9.50 -12.23 4.72
C THR A 40 9.39 -11.34 5.96
N SER A 41 8.35 -11.50 6.79
CA SER A 41 8.16 -10.69 7.99
C SER A 41 9.06 -11.14 9.14
N GLY A 42 9.38 -12.44 9.24
CA GLY A 42 10.33 -12.95 10.21
C GLY A 42 11.74 -12.43 9.95
N LEU A 43 12.20 -12.47 8.71
CA LEU A 43 13.50 -11.90 8.34
C LEU A 43 13.51 -10.37 8.51
N ALA A 44 12.41 -9.69 8.16
CA ALA A 44 12.28 -8.24 8.41
C ALA A 44 12.38 -7.92 9.92
N PHE A 45 11.71 -8.69 10.78
CA PHE A 45 11.82 -8.53 12.22
C PHE A 45 13.27 -8.73 12.71
N ILE A 46 13.96 -9.77 12.23
CA ILE A 46 15.35 -10.04 12.61
C ILE A 46 16.24 -8.87 12.20
N ILE A 47 16.14 -8.38 10.97
CA ILE A 47 16.90 -7.22 10.48
C ILE A 47 16.66 -6.00 11.38
N LEU A 48 15.39 -5.67 11.65
CA LEU A 48 15.01 -4.53 12.46
C LEU A 48 15.46 -4.69 13.93
N ALA A 49 15.35 -5.90 14.46
CA ALA A 49 15.79 -6.20 15.83
C ALA A 49 17.31 -6.05 16.00
N ILE A 50 18.10 -6.41 14.99
CA ILE A 50 19.56 -6.22 15.00
C ILE A 50 19.88 -4.73 14.87
N VAL A 51 19.32 -4.04 13.89
CA VAL A 51 19.61 -2.61 13.62
C VAL A 51 19.17 -1.72 14.78
N PHE A 52 18.01 -2.00 15.36
CA PHE A 52 17.42 -1.18 16.43
C PHE A 52 17.40 -1.90 17.78
N PHE A 53 18.38 -2.75 18.05
CA PHE A 53 18.45 -3.57 19.26
C PHE A 53 18.24 -2.78 20.56
N ALA A 54 18.86 -1.60 20.68
CA ALA A 54 18.70 -0.73 21.84
C ALA A 54 17.26 -0.26 22.08
N ARG A 55 16.47 -0.11 21.01
CA ARG A 55 15.08 0.35 21.06
C ARG A 55 14.07 -0.76 21.44
N LEU A 56 14.47 -2.02 21.36
CA LEU A 56 13.60 -3.14 21.74
C LEU A 56 13.18 -3.10 23.21
N ARG A 57 13.99 -2.48 24.07
CA ARG A 57 13.67 -2.27 25.50
C ARG A 57 12.46 -1.38 25.72
N ASP A 58 12.11 -0.54 24.74
CA ASP A 58 10.98 0.38 24.78
C ASP A 58 9.67 -0.27 24.27
N LEU A 59 9.72 -1.51 23.77
CA LEU A 59 8.55 -2.30 23.36
C LEU A 59 7.71 -2.70 24.60
N LYS A 60 6.87 -1.76 25.05
CA LYS A 60 5.99 -1.96 26.22
C LYS A 60 4.64 -2.54 25.80
N GLY A 61 3.90 -3.09 26.77
CA GLY A 61 2.66 -3.83 26.54
C GLY A 61 1.62 -3.09 25.66
N ARG A 62 1.46 -1.77 25.81
CA ARG A 62 0.55 -0.96 24.98
C ARG A 62 0.95 -0.97 23.51
N VAL A 63 2.24 -0.72 23.22
CA VAL A 63 2.75 -0.70 21.84
C VAL A 63 2.66 -2.09 21.24
N LEU A 64 3.05 -3.12 22.02
CA LEU A 64 2.99 -4.50 21.59
C LEU A 64 1.55 -4.95 21.25
N TRP A 65 0.56 -4.55 22.07
CA TRP A 65 -0.84 -4.82 21.79
C TRP A 65 -1.35 -4.12 20.52
N ARG A 66 -1.01 -2.82 20.34
CA ARG A 66 -1.38 -2.09 19.13
C ARG A 66 -0.72 -2.67 17.88
N SER A 67 0.54 -3.08 17.99
CA SER A 67 1.26 -3.79 16.92
C SER A 67 0.59 -5.12 16.58
N ALA A 68 0.04 -5.84 17.56
CA ALA A 68 -0.71 -7.08 17.32
C ALA A 68 -2.00 -6.81 16.52
N ILE A 69 -2.71 -5.72 16.81
CA ILE A 69 -3.90 -5.31 16.04
C ILE A 69 -3.50 -5.00 14.59
N LEU A 70 -2.44 -4.21 14.39
CA LEU A 70 -1.92 -3.91 13.05
C LEU A 70 -1.50 -5.18 12.30
N ALA A 71 -0.82 -6.09 13.00
CA ALA A 71 -0.41 -7.37 12.44
C ALA A 71 -1.60 -8.23 12.01
N ALA A 72 -2.64 -8.32 12.83
CA ALA A 72 -3.84 -9.08 12.49
C ALA A 72 -4.50 -8.54 11.20
N ILE A 73 -4.65 -7.21 11.08
CA ILE A 73 -5.24 -6.58 9.89
C ILE A 73 -4.36 -6.84 8.66
N VAL A 74 -3.06 -6.62 8.80
CA VAL A 74 -2.12 -6.79 7.67
C VAL A 74 -1.94 -8.25 7.27
N CYS A 75 -2.12 -9.21 8.19
CA CYS A 75 -2.10 -10.64 7.83
C CYS A 75 -3.19 -10.97 6.81
N PHE A 76 -4.43 -10.49 7.01
CA PHE A 76 -5.49 -10.68 6.02
C PHE A 76 -5.14 -10.02 4.67
N ASN A 77 -4.64 -8.79 4.70
CA ASN A 77 -4.18 -8.12 3.47
C ASN A 77 -3.14 -8.98 2.74
N LEU A 78 -2.09 -9.43 3.42
CA LEU A 78 -0.98 -10.18 2.82
C LEU A 78 -1.37 -11.56 2.30
N VAL A 79 -2.30 -12.24 2.98
CA VAL A 79 -2.85 -13.53 2.50
C VAL A 79 -3.57 -13.31 1.18
N PHE A 80 -4.51 -12.38 1.13
CA PHE A 80 -5.28 -12.11 -0.08
C PHE A 80 -4.42 -11.55 -1.20
N GLU A 81 -3.47 -10.67 -0.90
CA GLU A 81 -2.49 -10.15 -1.86
C GLU A 81 -1.66 -11.29 -2.48
N ARG A 82 -1.09 -12.18 -1.66
CA ARG A 82 -0.32 -13.32 -2.15
C ARG A 82 -1.15 -14.24 -3.04
N LEU A 83 -2.39 -14.56 -2.63
CA LEU A 83 -3.32 -15.37 -3.42
C LEU A 83 -3.72 -14.68 -4.72
N GLY A 84 -3.84 -13.37 -4.73
CA GLY A 84 -4.14 -12.58 -5.93
C GLY A 84 -2.96 -12.53 -6.88
N VAL A 85 -1.79 -12.06 -6.42
CA VAL A 85 -0.58 -11.89 -7.24
C VAL A 85 -0.12 -13.20 -7.85
N SER A 86 -0.32 -14.34 -7.20
CA SER A 86 0.04 -15.65 -7.79
C SER A 86 -0.82 -16.05 -9.00
N ARG A 87 -1.98 -15.41 -9.21
CA ARG A 87 -2.98 -15.79 -10.22
C ARG A 87 -3.16 -14.81 -11.37
N ILE A 88 -2.72 -13.56 -11.20
CA ILE A 88 -2.86 -12.51 -12.22
C ILE A 88 -1.51 -11.83 -12.49
N PRO A 89 -1.33 -11.12 -13.61
CA PRO A 89 -0.10 -10.37 -13.92
C PRO A 89 0.24 -9.35 -12.82
N ALA A 90 1.53 -9.07 -12.61
CA ALA A 90 1.99 -8.12 -11.59
C ALA A 90 1.41 -6.72 -11.81
N SER A 91 1.37 -6.25 -13.06
CA SER A 91 0.76 -4.97 -13.41
C SER A 91 -0.74 -4.95 -13.08
N THR A 92 -1.49 -6.01 -13.40
CA THR A 92 -2.92 -6.12 -13.07
C THR A 92 -3.12 -6.12 -11.55
N ALA A 93 -2.31 -6.86 -10.80
CA ALA A 93 -2.38 -6.90 -9.34
C ALA A 93 -2.18 -5.51 -8.73
N SER A 94 -1.15 -4.78 -9.16
CA SER A 94 -0.87 -3.42 -8.67
C SER A 94 -1.97 -2.42 -9.06
N PHE A 95 -2.57 -2.55 -10.25
CA PHE A 95 -3.73 -1.74 -10.63
C PHE A 95 -4.91 -1.98 -9.71
N VAL A 96 -5.25 -3.25 -9.42
CA VAL A 96 -6.34 -3.56 -8.50
C VAL A 96 -6.01 -3.09 -7.07
N ALA A 97 -4.76 -3.21 -6.61
CA ALA A 97 -4.31 -2.72 -5.31
C ALA A 97 -4.59 -1.22 -5.11
N SER A 98 -4.52 -0.43 -6.18
CA SER A 98 -4.83 1.01 -6.15
C SER A 98 -6.31 1.32 -5.84
N LEU A 99 -7.22 0.34 -5.89
CA LEU A 99 -8.60 0.52 -5.41
C LEU A 99 -8.67 0.89 -3.92
N THR A 100 -7.59 0.70 -3.17
CA THR A 100 -7.46 1.20 -1.80
C THR A 100 -7.79 2.70 -1.70
N ILE A 101 -7.49 3.50 -2.75
CA ILE A 101 -7.83 4.94 -2.80
C ILE A 101 -9.34 5.19 -2.75
N VAL A 102 -10.17 4.23 -3.14
CA VAL A 102 -11.62 4.31 -3.07
C VAL A 102 -12.12 3.86 -1.71
N PHE A 103 -11.57 2.76 -1.19
CA PHE A 103 -12.01 2.20 0.08
C PHE A 103 -11.66 3.11 1.28
N VAL A 104 -10.49 3.78 1.28
CA VAL A 104 -10.11 4.67 2.38
C VAL A 104 -11.10 5.81 2.57
N PRO A 105 -11.44 6.65 1.56
CA PRO A 105 -12.46 7.69 1.74
C PRO A 105 -13.83 7.12 2.09
N LEU A 106 -14.20 5.97 1.53
CA LEU A 106 -15.48 5.31 1.84
C LEU A 106 -15.56 4.95 3.33
N PHE A 107 -14.53 4.35 3.90
CA PHE A 107 -14.49 4.02 5.33
C PHE A 107 -14.40 5.27 6.21
N LEU A 108 -13.66 6.30 5.79
CA LEU A 108 -13.62 7.58 6.50
C LEU A 108 -14.99 8.28 6.51
N LEU A 109 -15.79 8.15 5.44
CA LEU A 109 -17.17 8.62 5.43
C LEU A 109 -18.04 7.92 6.49
N LEU A 110 -17.86 6.59 6.66
CA LEU A 110 -18.54 5.84 7.73
C LEU A 110 -18.12 6.34 9.12
N LEU A 111 -16.88 6.81 9.27
CA LEU A 111 -16.37 7.48 10.47
C LEU A 111 -16.70 8.98 10.55
N LYS A 112 -17.63 9.47 9.71
CA LYS A 112 -18.10 10.87 9.62
C LYS A 112 -16.99 11.87 9.23
N GLN A 113 -15.89 11.40 8.63
CA GLN A 113 -14.86 12.26 8.05
C GLN A 113 -15.12 12.42 6.55
N ARG A 114 -15.23 13.67 6.08
CA ARG A 114 -15.56 13.96 4.68
C ARG A 114 -14.27 14.08 3.84
N PRO A 115 -14.20 13.45 2.65
CA PRO A 115 -13.11 13.67 1.71
C PRO A 115 -13.13 15.13 1.21
N THR A 116 -11.96 15.64 0.82
CA THR A 116 -11.85 16.97 0.22
C THR A 116 -12.44 16.99 -1.20
N LYS A 117 -12.73 18.19 -1.72
CA LYS A 117 -13.23 18.34 -3.10
C LYS A 117 -12.22 17.79 -4.12
N ASN A 118 -10.93 17.96 -3.85
CA ASN A 118 -9.85 17.45 -4.70
C ASN A 118 -9.84 15.92 -4.74
N ASN A 119 -10.07 15.25 -3.61
CA ASN A 119 -10.18 13.78 -3.58
C ASN A 119 -11.37 13.30 -4.43
N VAL A 120 -12.53 13.97 -4.30
CA VAL A 120 -13.74 13.63 -5.08
C VAL A 120 -13.50 13.81 -6.58
N LEU A 121 -12.71 14.82 -6.99
CA LEU A 121 -12.36 15.03 -8.40
C LEU A 121 -11.35 13.99 -8.91
N GLY A 122 -10.33 13.65 -8.13
CA GLY A 122 -9.25 12.76 -8.56
C GLY A 122 -9.66 11.28 -8.67
N ILE A 123 -10.53 10.81 -7.77
CA ILE A 123 -10.97 9.40 -7.74
C ILE A 123 -11.55 8.91 -9.07
N PRO A 124 -12.45 9.62 -9.77
CA PRO A 124 -12.98 9.19 -11.07
C PRO A 124 -11.91 8.99 -12.14
N PHE A 125 -10.89 9.84 -12.20
CA PHE A 125 -9.77 9.68 -13.14
C PHE A 125 -8.97 8.41 -12.84
N ILE A 126 -8.69 8.15 -11.56
CA ILE A 126 -7.98 6.93 -11.14
C ILE A 126 -8.82 5.70 -11.49
N LEU A 127 -10.12 5.70 -11.20
CA LEU A 127 -11.00 4.59 -11.54
C LEU A 127 -11.07 4.34 -13.06
N ALA A 128 -11.19 5.40 -13.85
CA ALA A 128 -11.19 5.28 -15.31
C ALA A 128 -9.84 4.69 -15.80
N GLY A 129 -8.75 5.16 -15.26
CA GLY A 129 -7.41 4.61 -15.54
C GLY A 129 -7.28 3.14 -15.16
N LEU A 130 -7.76 2.74 -13.98
CA LEU A 130 -7.77 1.35 -13.53
C LEU A 130 -8.58 0.43 -14.46
N VAL A 131 -9.76 0.87 -14.89
CA VAL A 131 -10.60 0.09 -15.83
C VAL A 131 -9.88 -0.10 -17.17
N LEU A 132 -9.20 0.93 -17.68
CA LEU A 132 -8.47 0.84 -18.96
C LEU A 132 -7.25 -0.07 -18.87
N THR A 133 -6.57 -0.08 -17.73
CA THR A 133 -5.32 -0.84 -17.52
C THR A 133 -5.55 -2.28 -17.10
N SER A 134 -6.65 -2.58 -16.43
CA SER A 134 -6.96 -3.92 -15.91
C SER A 134 -7.17 -4.99 -17.00
N GLY A 135 -7.36 -4.57 -18.27
CA GLY A 135 -7.62 -5.50 -19.36
C GLY A 135 -8.94 -6.26 -19.22
N VAL A 136 -9.81 -5.86 -18.29
CA VAL A 136 -11.14 -6.48 -18.10
C VAL A 136 -11.96 -6.29 -19.36
N GLN A 137 -12.19 -7.37 -20.11
CA GLN A 137 -13.08 -7.38 -21.24
C GLN A 137 -14.54 -7.42 -20.74
N ARG A 138 -15.41 -6.63 -21.37
CA ARG A 138 -16.83 -6.66 -21.04
C ARG A 138 -17.40 -8.07 -21.24
N GLY A 139 -17.96 -8.63 -20.17
CA GLY A 139 -18.57 -9.96 -20.19
C GLY A 139 -17.64 -11.13 -19.86
N ALA A 140 -16.34 -10.91 -19.65
CA ALA A 140 -15.48 -11.94 -19.12
C ALA A 140 -15.78 -12.18 -17.62
N PRO A 141 -15.75 -13.43 -17.13
CA PRO A 141 -15.88 -13.71 -15.70
C PRO A 141 -14.72 -13.05 -14.95
N LEU A 142 -15.01 -12.47 -13.78
CA LEU A 142 -13.97 -11.91 -12.91
C LEU A 142 -13.03 -13.02 -12.48
N GLU A 143 -11.76 -12.85 -12.75
CA GLU A 143 -10.74 -13.78 -12.31
C GLU A 143 -10.66 -13.80 -10.77
N LEU A 144 -10.55 -14.99 -10.19
CA LEU A 144 -10.47 -15.17 -8.74
C LEU A 144 -9.32 -14.37 -8.13
N GLY A 145 -8.21 -14.20 -8.87
CA GLY A 145 -7.08 -13.38 -8.45
C GLY A 145 -7.45 -11.91 -8.24
N VAL A 146 -8.32 -11.36 -9.09
CA VAL A 146 -8.84 -9.99 -8.95
C VAL A 146 -9.68 -9.86 -7.68
N LEU A 147 -10.55 -10.85 -7.39
CA LEU A 147 -11.36 -10.84 -6.17
C LEU A 147 -10.50 -10.88 -4.90
N TYR A 148 -9.44 -11.68 -4.89
CA TYR A 148 -8.49 -11.68 -3.79
C TYR A 148 -7.80 -10.33 -3.63
N MET A 149 -7.37 -9.68 -4.72
CA MET A 149 -6.76 -8.34 -4.65
C MET A 149 -7.75 -7.29 -4.14
N VAL A 150 -9.03 -7.35 -4.50
CA VAL A 150 -10.07 -6.45 -3.96
C VAL A 150 -10.22 -6.66 -2.44
N ALA A 151 -10.24 -7.91 -1.98
CA ALA A 151 -10.25 -8.20 -0.54
C ALA A 151 -9.00 -7.65 0.16
N ALA A 152 -7.81 -7.80 -0.45
CA ALA A 152 -6.58 -7.19 0.06
C ALA A 152 -6.72 -5.66 0.21
N CYS A 153 -7.31 -4.97 -0.77
CA CYS A 153 -7.52 -3.52 -0.72
C CYS A 153 -8.41 -3.08 0.45
N ILE A 154 -9.45 -3.86 0.76
CA ILE A 154 -10.33 -3.58 1.91
C ILE A 154 -9.54 -3.62 3.21
N PHE A 155 -8.74 -4.67 3.43
CA PHE A 155 -7.91 -4.78 4.63
C PHE A 155 -6.80 -3.73 4.65
N MET A 156 -6.20 -3.40 3.51
CA MET A 156 -5.20 -2.32 3.43
C MET A 156 -5.81 -0.95 3.77
N ALA A 157 -7.03 -0.67 3.34
CA ALA A 157 -7.72 0.57 3.68
C ALA A 157 -8.00 0.67 5.19
N ILE A 158 -8.46 -0.42 5.81
CA ILE A 158 -8.63 -0.50 7.27
C ILE A 158 -7.28 -0.30 7.98
N TYR A 159 -6.24 -0.97 7.49
CA TYR A 159 -4.88 -0.87 8.03
C TYR A 159 -4.36 0.58 8.04
N VAL A 160 -4.42 1.27 6.90
CA VAL A 160 -3.97 2.66 6.75
C VAL A 160 -4.69 3.59 7.72
N ILE A 161 -6.01 3.42 7.93
CA ILE A 161 -6.80 4.23 8.87
C ILE A 161 -6.39 3.96 10.32
N VAL A 162 -6.17 2.69 10.68
CA VAL A 162 -5.77 2.32 12.06
C VAL A 162 -4.35 2.77 12.36
N VAL A 163 -3.42 2.65 11.40
CA VAL A 163 -2.06 3.16 11.52
C VAL A 163 -2.05 4.66 11.77
N ASP A 164 -2.85 5.46 11.04
CA ASP A 164 -2.98 6.90 11.26
C ASP A 164 -3.35 7.24 12.71
N GLY A 165 -4.30 6.48 13.27
CA GLY A 165 -4.71 6.67 14.66
C GLY A 165 -3.64 6.31 15.69
N PHE A 166 -2.85 5.27 15.43
CA PHE A 166 -1.84 4.79 16.39
C PHE A 166 -0.55 5.59 16.33
N THR A 167 -0.08 5.96 15.14
CA THR A 167 1.20 6.66 14.95
C THR A 167 1.20 8.09 15.50
N LYS A 168 0.03 8.67 15.74
CA LYS A 168 -0.10 9.97 16.41
C LYS A 168 0.29 9.93 17.88
N ASN A 169 0.14 8.76 18.52
CA ASN A 169 0.32 8.61 19.97
C ASN A 169 1.49 7.68 20.36
N ASP A 170 1.94 6.83 19.46
CA ASP A 170 3.00 5.86 19.70
C ASP A 170 4.17 6.07 18.74
N ASP A 171 5.32 5.49 19.06
CA ASP A 171 6.51 5.55 18.20
C ASP A 171 6.32 4.65 16.97
N PRO A 172 6.38 5.23 15.74
CA PRO A 172 6.21 4.47 14.50
C PRO A 172 7.20 3.32 14.34
N LEU A 173 8.45 3.50 14.78
CA LEU A 173 9.48 2.45 14.71
C LEU A 173 9.10 1.24 15.57
N LEU A 174 8.70 1.49 16.80
CA LEU A 174 8.33 0.42 17.74
C LEU A 174 7.05 -0.30 17.30
N LEU A 175 6.07 0.45 16.77
CA LEU A 175 4.87 -0.14 16.16
C LEU A 175 5.23 -1.05 14.99
N GLY A 176 6.13 -0.62 14.10
CA GLY A 176 6.57 -1.40 12.94
C GLY A 176 7.35 -2.65 13.32
N ILE A 177 8.29 -2.55 14.27
CA ILE A 177 9.04 -3.71 14.77
C ILE A 177 8.09 -4.73 15.41
N GLY A 178 7.20 -4.25 16.30
CA GLY A 178 6.22 -5.12 16.95
C GLY A 178 5.24 -5.76 15.96
N GLN A 179 4.85 -5.02 14.90
CA GLN A 179 4.01 -5.56 13.83
C GLN A 179 4.72 -6.68 13.07
N MET A 180 5.99 -6.51 12.66
CA MET A 180 6.72 -7.57 11.97
C MET A 180 6.89 -8.82 12.83
N LEU A 181 7.12 -8.65 14.14
CA LEU A 181 7.14 -9.76 15.10
C LEU A 181 5.81 -10.53 15.08
N TRP A 182 4.69 -9.82 15.27
CA TRP A 182 3.39 -10.47 15.37
C TRP A 182 2.95 -11.10 14.06
N VAL A 183 3.22 -10.46 12.90
CA VAL A 183 2.95 -11.07 11.59
C VAL A 183 3.74 -12.38 11.45
N ALA A 184 5.02 -12.37 11.80
CA ALA A 184 5.86 -13.57 11.74
C ALA A 184 5.34 -14.68 12.66
N VAL A 185 4.97 -14.35 13.90
CA VAL A 185 4.44 -15.33 14.87
C VAL A 185 3.10 -15.90 14.41
N ILE A 186 2.15 -15.05 14.02
CA ILE A 186 0.83 -15.49 13.54
C ILE A 186 0.98 -16.38 12.31
N ALA A 187 1.76 -15.94 11.32
CA ALA A 187 1.96 -16.67 10.10
C ALA A 187 2.69 -18.01 10.33
N TYR A 188 3.69 -18.02 11.21
CA TYR A 188 4.41 -19.24 11.59
C TYR A 188 3.49 -20.29 12.24
N LEU A 189 2.64 -19.85 13.17
CA LEU A 189 1.68 -20.74 13.84
C LEU A 189 0.64 -21.28 12.85
N LEU A 190 0.12 -20.43 11.96
CA LEU A 190 -0.81 -20.87 10.92
C LEU A 190 -0.15 -21.83 9.94
N TRP A 191 1.09 -21.59 9.54
CA TRP A 191 1.85 -22.49 8.66
C TRP A 191 2.05 -23.88 9.30
N LEU A 192 2.38 -23.94 10.59
CA LEU A 192 2.53 -25.19 11.31
C LEU A 192 1.22 -25.98 11.44
N VAL A 193 0.10 -25.29 11.60
CA VAL A 193 -1.22 -25.93 11.83
C VAL A 193 -1.86 -26.35 10.50
N GLU A 194 -1.89 -25.45 9.53
CA GLU A 194 -2.62 -25.65 8.28
C GLU A 194 -1.81 -26.49 7.27
N GLU A 195 -0.47 -26.32 7.25
CA GLU A 195 0.39 -26.92 6.23
C GLU A 195 1.66 -27.54 6.82
N PRO A 196 1.58 -28.44 7.79
CA PRO A 196 2.77 -28.99 8.47
C PRO A 196 3.72 -29.76 7.53
N ARG A 197 3.19 -30.31 6.43
CA ARG A 197 4.01 -31.05 5.45
C ARG A 197 4.91 -30.13 4.64
N THR A 198 4.42 -28.96 4.23
CA THR A 198 5.19 -27.98 3.46
C THR A 198 6.29 -27.35 4.29
N PHE A 199 6.09 -27.23 5.61
CA PHE A 199 7.08 -26.71 6.53
C PHE A 199 8.42 -27.48 6.47
N PHE A 200 8.36 -28.83 6.34
CA PHE A 200 9.55 -29.69 6.29
C PHE A 200 10.01 -30.04 4.86
N ALA A 201 9.14 -29.84 3.87
CA ALA A 201 9.41 -30.27 2.49
C ALA A 201 9.79 -29.12 1.53
N LEU A 202 9.86 -27.87 2.03
CA LEU A 202 10.15 -26.71 1.19
C LEU A 202 11.60 -26.77 0.68
N THR A 203 11.75 -26.72 -0.65
CA THR A 203 13.06 -26.63 -1.29
C THR A 203 13.43 -25.17 -1.53
N TYR A 204 14.56 -24.75 -1.01
CA TYR A 204 15.04 -23.38 -1.13
C TYR A 204 15.98 -23.25 -2.33
N THR A 205 15.60 -22.45 -3.33
CA THR A 205 16.48 -22.05 -4.42
C THR A 205 17.15 -20.70 -4.10
N ASN A 206 18.30 -20.42 -4.74
CA ASN A 206 18.99 -19.14 -4.56
C ASN A 206 18.12 -17.95 -5.00
N GLU A 207 17.33 -18.11 -6.06
CA GLU A 207 16.41 -17.09 -6.56
C GLU A 207 15.28 -16.80 -5.56
N MET A 208 14.71 -17.87 -4.97
CA MET A 208 13.72 -17.75 -3.92
C MET A 208 14.28 -17.02 -2.69
N LEU A 209 15.48 -17.39 -2.23
CA LEU A 209 16.12 -16.75 -1.09
C LEU A 209 16.44 -15.29 -1.36
N ALA A 210 16.94 -14.94 -2.55
CA ALA A 210 17.17 -13.56 -2.95
C ALA A 210 15.87 -12.74 -2.98
N SER A 211 14.80 -13.31 -3.55
CA SER A 211 13.48 -12.64 -3.58
C SER A 211 12.91 -12.44 -2.17
N ILE A 212 13.01 -13.45 -1.30
CA ILE A 212 12.59 -13.33 0.11
C ILE A 212 13.40 -12.24 0.83
N PHE A 213 14.71 -12.17 0.61
CA PHE A 213 15.55 -11.14 1.24
C PHE A 213 15.16 -9.73 0.77
N LEU A 214 14.99 -9.53 -0.54
CA LEU A 214 14.58 -8.24 -1.09
C LEU A 214 13.19 -7.82 -0.61
N LEU A 215 12.25 -8.75 -0.57
CA LEU A 215 10.91 -8.52 -0.02
C LEU A 215 10.95 -8.18 1.48
N ALA A 216 11.74 -8.92 2.26
CA ALA A 216 11.88 -8.68 3.70
C ALA A 216 12.49 -7.31 3.99
N PHE A 217 13.55 -6.92 3.25
CA PHE A 217 14.25 -5.67 3.49
C PHE A 217 13.44 -4.47 2.97
N PHE A 218 13.06 -4.45 1.70
CA PHE A 218 12.43 -3.30 1.08
C PHE A 218 10.92 -3.23 1.34
N ALA A 219 10.18 -4.31 1.08
CA ALA A 219 8.72 -4.27 1.15
C ALA A 219 8.18 -4.43 2.58
N ARG A 220 8.94 -5.07 3.49
CA ARG A 220 8.52 -5.28 4.88
C ARG A 220 9.24 -4.36 5.86
N ALA A 221 10.56 -4.48 6.03
CA ALA A 221 11.28 -3.71 7.03
C ALA A 221 11.25 -2.21 6.71
N TYR A 222 11.67 -1.81 5.52
CA TYR A 222 11.72 -0.40 5.13
C TYR A 222 10.32 0.18 4.92
N ALA A 223 9.53 -0.40 4.02
CA ALA A 223 8.29 0.24 3.57
C ALA A 223 7.25 0.39 4.70
N TYR A 224 7.02 -0.62 5.54
CA TYR A 224 6.05 -0.50 6.63
C TYR A 224 6.48 0.48 7.72
N ILE A 225 7.77 0.54 8.06
CA ILE A 225 8.26 1.53 9.03
C ILE A 225 8.15 2.93 8.46
N MET A 226 8.60 3.13 7.22
CA MET A 226 8.52 4.43 6.58
C MET A 226 7.08 4.87 6.33
N LEU A 227 6.16 3.94 6.05
CA LEU A 227 4.72 4.22 6.00
C LEU A 227 4.22 4.80 7.31
N MET A 228 4.55 4.18 8.43
CA MET A 228 4.14 4.65 9.75
C MET A 228 4.73 6.03 10.08
N TYR A 229 5.99 6.27 9.70
CA TYR A 229 6.59 7.61 9.83
C TYR A 229 5.91 8.63 8.90
N GLY A 230 5.66 8.28 7.66
CA GLY A 230 4.97 9.14 6.70
C GLY A 230 3.55 9.49 7.16
N GLN A 231 2.80 8.50 7.64
CA GLN A 231 1.43 8.69 8.13
C GLN A 231 1.33 9.54 9.40
N ARG A 232 2.39 9.62 10.19
CA ARG A 232 2.41 10.55 11.34
C ARG A 232 2.25 12.02 10.91
N TYR A 233 2.64 12.36 9.67
CA TYR A 233 2.65 13.72 9.13
C TYR A 233 1.70 13.91 7.93
N ALA A 234 1.15 12.83 7.39
CA ALA A 234 0.20 12.82 6.30
C ALA A 234 -1.11 12.14 6.74
N ASN A 235 -2.23 12.53 6.13
CA ASN A 235 -3.52 11.88 6.39
C ASN A 235 -3.65 10.58 5.55
N PRO A 236 -4.56 9.65 5.91
CA PRO A 236 -4.77 8.39 5.20
C PRO A 236 -5.05 8.55 3.70
N ILE A 237 -5.79 9.59 3.31
CA ILE A 237 -6.11 9.85 1.90
C ILE A 237 -4.87 10.25 1.12
N SER A 238 -4.01 11.14 1.67
CA SER A 238 -2.75 11.52 1.02
C SER A 238 -1.83 10.33 0.79
N VAL A 239 -1.79 9.38 1.74
CA VAL A 239 -1.02 8.14 1.60
C VAL A 239 -1.51 7.32 0.41
N THR A 240 -2.82 7.07 0.32
CA THR A 240 -3.40 6.26 -0.77
C THR A 240 -3.33 6.96 -2.13
N VAL A 241 -3.41 8.30 -2.15
CA VAL A 241 -3.19 9.09 -3.37
C VAL A 241 -1.79 8.88 -3.91
N ILE A 242 -0.76 8.98 -3.07
CA ILE A 242 0.63 8.75 -3.50
C ILE A 242 0.82 7.29 -3.91
N ALA A 243 0.30 6.34 -3.12
CA ALA A 243 0.36 4.92 -3.44
C ALA A 243 -0.35 4.57 -4.76
N SER A 244 -1.35 5.33 -5.21
CA SER A 244 -2.02 5.10 -6.49
C SER A 244 -1.12 5.29 -7.72
N THR A 245 0.09 5.84 -7.56
CA THR A 245 1.12 5.88 -8.61
C THR A 245 1.87 4.54 -8.75
N GLU A 246 1.74 3.63 -7.79
CA GLU A 246 2.38 2.33 -7.76
C GLU A 246 2.17 1.50 -9.05
N PRO A 247 0.95 1.41 -9.63
CA PRO A 247 0.74 0.65 -10.87
C PRO A 247 1.57 1.14 -12.05
N VAL A 248 1.80 2.45 -12.14
CA VAL A 248 2.60 3.01 -13.22
C VAL A 248 4.05 2.57 -13.08
N VAL A 249 4.57 2.59 -11.85
CA VAL A 249 5.92 2.11 -11.56
C VAL A 249 6.02 0.60 -11.80
N THR A 250 5.06 -0.19 -11.30
CA THR A 250 5.02 -1.65 -11.53
C THR A 250 4.96 -1.98 -13.02
N MET A 251 4.14 -1.26 -13.79
CA MET A 251 4.06 -1.45 -15.24
C MET A 251 5.40 -1.20 -15.92
N VAL A 252 6.07 -0.09 -15.59
CA VAL A 252 7.40 0.21 -16.16
C VAL A 252 8.41 -0.87 -15.80
N LEU A 253 8.43 -1.31 -14.55
CA LEU A 253 9.32 -2.38 -14.10
C LEU A 253 9.01 -3.71 -14.78
N ALA A 254 7.73 -4.07 -14.94
CA ALA A 254 7.31 -5.31 -15.58
C ALA A 254 7.61 -5.36 -17.10
N LEU A 255 7.78 -4.20 -17.74
CA LEU A 255 8.23 -4.10 -19.13
C LEU A 255 9.75 -4.27 -19.25
N LEU A 256 10.51 -3.88 -18.22
CA LEU A 256 11.98 -3.88 -18.25
C LEU A 256 12.59 -5.14 -17.64
N ILE A 257 11.92 -5.72 -16.64
CA ILE A 257 12.42 -6.86 -15.87
C ILE A 257 11.61 -8.10 -16.28
N PRO A 258 12.23 -9.09 -16.92
CA PRO A 258 11.56 -10.35 -17.27
C PRO A 258 11.21 -11.12 -15.99
N ASP A 259 10.13 -11.91 -16.07
CA ASP A 259 9.76 -12.88 -15.03
C ASP A 259 10.75 -14.07 -14.99
N THR A 260 10.52 -15.03 -14.08
CA THR A 260 11.34 -16.26 -13.96
C THR A 260 11.36 -17.13 -15.22
N PHE A 261 10.43 -16.91 -16.15
CA PHE A 261 10.37 -17.62 -17.44
C PHE A 261 11.03 -16.81 -18.58
N GLY A 262 11.67 -15.67 -18.26
CA GLY A 262 12.32 -14.80 -19.23
C GLY A 262 11.34 -13.96 -20.08
N GLN A 263 10.06 -13.87 -19.67
CA GLN A 263 9.04 -13.10 -20.40
C GLN A 263 8.79 -11.77 -19.72
N THR A 264 8.69 -10.71 -20.52
CA THR A 264 8.23 -9.39 -20.07
C THR A 264 6.73 -9.22 -20.34
N GLU A 265 6.06 -8.41 -19.54
CA GLU A 265 4.65 -8.12 -19.79
C GLU A 265 4.47 -7.32 -21.09
N SER A 266 3.38 -7.60 -21.83
CA SER A 266 3.09 -6.88 -23.06
C SER A 266 2.63 -5.44 -22.77
N PHE A 267 3.19 -4.50 -23.52
CA PHE A 267 2.74 -3.11 -23.54
C PHE A 267 1.51 -2.97 -24.42
N THR A 268 0.47 -2.31 -23.91
CA THR A 268 -0.71 -1.95 -24.68
C THR A 268 -1.00 -0.46 -24.57
N PHE A 269 -1.56 0.13 -25.63
CA PHE A 269 -1.95 1.55 -25.61
C PHE A 269 -2.94 1.87 -24.49
N ALA A 270 -3.83 0.92 -24.16
CA ALA A 270 -4.76 1.05 -23.06
C ALA A 270 -4.04 1.18 -21.69
N LYS A 271 -2.97 0.39 -21.46
CA LYS A 271 -2.13 0.51 -20.25
C LYS A 271 -1.48 1.90 -20.16
N LEU A 272 -1.00 2.46 -21.27
CA LEU A 272 -0.42 3.80 -21.30
C LEU A 272 -1.44 4.87 -20.93
N VAL A 273 -2.58 4.90 -21.62
CA VAL A 273 -3.63 5.90 -21.38
C VAL A 273 -4.18 5.79 -19.96
N GLY A 274 -4.42 4.56 -19.50
CA GLY A 274 -4.89 4.33 -18.15
C GLY A 274 -3.86 4.75 -17.08
N GLY A 275 -2.56 4.49 -17.30
CA GLY A 275 -1.49 4.96 -16.42
C GLY A 275 -1.44 6.49 -16.33
N VAL A 276 -1.58 7.19 -17.45
CA VAL A 276 -1.64 8.66 -17.49
C VAL A 276 -2.85 9.17 -16.70
N LEU A 277 -4.03 8.56 -16.87
CA LEU A 277 -5.22 8.94 -16.10
C LEU A 277 -5.05 8.73 -14.60
N ILE A 278 -4.41 7.64 -14.18
CA ILE A 278 -4.10 7.38 -12.76
C ILE A 278 -3.20 8.48 -12.20
N VAL A 279 -2.14 8.86 -12.91
CA VAL A 279 -1.21 9.91 -12.48
C VAL A 279 -1.92 11.27 -12.39
N ILE A 280 -2.73 11.62 -13.40
CA ILE A 280 -3.52 12.87 -13.39
C ILE A 280 -4.48 12.87 -12.18
N GLY A 281 -5.21 11.77 -11.97
CA GLY A 281 -6.13 11.62 -10.85
C GLY A 281 -5.43 11.72 -9.50
N ALA A 282 -4.24 11.10 -9.36
CA ALA A 282 -3.42 11.17 -8.15
C ALA A 282 -2.94 12.59 -7.87
N ILE A 283 -2.47 13.31 -8.88
CA ILE A 283 -2.07 14.73 -8.75
C ILE A 283 -3.29 15.58 -8.34
N CYS A 284 -4.43 15.43 -9.03
CA CYS A 284 -5.67 16.15 -8.67
C CYS A 284 -6.11 15.89 -7.23
N ALA A 285 -6.09 14.62 -6.79
CA ALA A 285 -6.51 14.24 -5.44
C ALA A 285 -5.50 14.66 -4.36
N GLY A 286 -4.19 14.68 -4.69
CA GLY A 286 -3.11 15.00 -3.74
C GLY A 286 -2.82 16.51 -3.58
N THR A 287 -3.38 17.35 -4.43
CA THR A 287 -3.18 18.80 -4.37
C THR A 287 -4.33 19.49 -3.63
N ASP A 288 -4.07 20.60 -2.98
CA ASP A 288 -5.10 21.45 -2.33
C ASP A 288 -5.61 22.55 -3.28
N PHE A 289 -5.51 22.34 -4.60
CA PHE A 289 -5.77 23.37 -5.60
C PHE A 289 -7.18 23.96 -5.54
N LEU A 290 -8.22 23.13 -5.45
CA LEU A 290 -9.62 23.60 -5.36
C LEU A 290 -9.92 24.22 -4.00
N ASP A 291 -9.37 23.68 -2.92
CA ASP A 291 -9.59 24.22 -1.58
C ASP A 291 -8.91 25.59 -1.45
N ASN A 292 -7.72 25.77 -2.03
CA ASN A 292 -7.03 27.06 -2.08
C ASN A 292 -7.73 28.06 -3.02
N ALA A 293 -8.30 27.63 -4.14
CA ALA A 293 -9.08 28.48 -5.03
C ALA A 293 -10.37 28.99 -4.35
N ASP A 294 -11.07 28.15 -3.61
CA ASP A 294 -12.23 28.57 -2.80
C ASP A 294 -11.85 29.55 -1.70
N LEU A 295 -10.71 29.36 -1.04
CA LEU A 295 -10.20 30.29 -0.04
C LEU A 295 -9.88 31.66 -0.66
N LEU A 296 -9.19 31.68 -1.80
CA LEU A 296 -8.88 32.91 -2.54
C LEU A 296 -10.14 33.64 -3.02
N ASN A 297 -11.15 32.87 -3.50
CA ASN A 297 -12.44 33.46 -3.88
C ASN A 297 -13.20 34.07 -2.66
N ARG A 298 -13.19 33.40 -1.53
CA ARG A 298 -13.79 33.92 -0.29
C ARG A 298 -13.08 35.19 0.20
N LEU A 299 -11.74 35.25 0.12
CA LEU A 299 -10.96 36.43 0.47
C LEU A 299 -11.21 37.58 -0.50
N ARG A 300 -11.37 37.31 -1.81
CA ARG A 300 -11.72 38.32 -2.82
C ARG A 300 -13.15 38.88 -2.65
N LEU A 301 -14.10 38.05 -2.24
CA LEU A 301 -15.48 38.45 -2.02
C LEU A 301 -15.66 39.17 -0.68
N GLY A 302 -14.95 38.74 0.39
CA GLY A 302 -14.93 39.41 1.69
C GLY A 302 -14.34 40.82 1.63
N GLY A 303 -13.26 41.00 0.85
CA GLY A 303 -12.64 42.33 0.67
C GLY A 303 -13.42 43.30 -0.19
N LYS A 304 -14.48 42.85 -0.89
CA LYS A 304 -15.41 43.74 -1.61
C LYS A 304 -16.56 44.25 -0.72
N GLY A 305 -16.88 43.54 0.37
CA GLY A 305 -17.91 43.94 1.31
C GLY A 305 -17.50 45.11 2.24
N GLU A 306 -16.23 45.16 2.61
CA GLU A 306 -15.73 46.24 3.49
C GLU A 306 -15.49 47.59 2.81
N LYS A 307 -15.32 47.62 1.48
CA LYS A 307 -15.15 48.89 0.75
C LYS A 307 -16.46 49.60 0.40
N GLY A 308 -17.61 48.97 0.60
CA GLY A 308 -18.93 49.53 0.34
C GLY A 308 -19.56 50.27 1.53
N VAL A 309 -19.02 50.10 2.75
CA VAL A 309 -19.61 50.75 3.97
C VAL A 309 -18.83 51.99 4.41
N ALA A 310 -17.69 52.30 3.81
CA ALA A 310 -16.89 53.48 4.14
C ALA A 310 -17.15 54.69 3.22
N ALA A 311 -18.19 54.61 2.36
CA ALA A 311 -18.54 55.68 1.40
C ALA A 311 -20.03 56.09 1.46
N SER A 312 -20.66 55.98 2.64
CA SER A 312 -22.01 56.54 2.89
C SER A 312 -22.02 57.44 4.11
#